data_a6ab9fcd55bec03dc0392ab5cd177cec
#
_entry.id   a6ab9fcd55bec03dc0392ab5cd177cec
#
_cell.length_a   1.000
_cell.length_b   1.000
_cell.length_c   1.000
_cell.angle_alpha   90.00
_cell.angle_beta   90.00
_cell.angle_gamma   90.00
#
_symmetry.space_group_name_H-M   'P 1'
#
loop_
_entity.id
_entity.type
_entity.pdbx_description
1 polymer ?
#
loop_
_entity_poly.entity_id
_entity_poly.type
_entity_poly.pdbx_seq_one_letter_code
_entity_poly.pdbx_strand_id
1 'polypeptide(L)'
;MADVIETLEDSKADWLHAINGDGGYCPCCNRWGKIYPRHFNSSMARALIWLVRQGSQWTDVPNTAPKWLTRTNQLPTVRWWGLVVRRESKDSTVKHSGMWKPTQGGVDFAYGRIAVPQKVFTYNADVLKFGEKHIRIAEAFKTKFDYEQVMLPVSGYPQRDLWD
;
A
#
# COMPACT_ATOMS: atom_id res chain seq x y z
N MET A 1 19.05 -6.93 -48.13
CA MET A 1 18.99 -6.43 -46.73
C MET A 1 18.96 -7.65 -45.81
N ALA A 2 19.89 -7.73 -44.89
CA ALA A 2 19.82 -8.76 -43.87
C ALA A 2 18.65 -8.39 -42.93
N ASP A 3 17.66 -9.27 -42.83
CA ASP A 3 16.64 -9.16 -41.79
C ASP A 3 17.37 -9.21 -40.45
N VAL A 4 17.29 -8.14 -39.70
CA VAL A 4 17.76 -8.14 -38.29
C VAL A 4 16.84 -9.08 -37.53
N ILE A 5 17.35 -10.27 -37.23
CA ILE A 5 16.63 -11.19 -36.36
C ILE A 5 16.66 -10.60 -34.95
N GLU A 6 15.56 -9.99 -34.56
CA GLU A 6 15.38 -9.54 -33.18
C GLU A 6 15.44 -10.75 -32.26
N THR A 7 16.39 -10.71 -31.34
CA THR A 7 16.53 -11.77 -30.35
C THR A 7 15.51 -11.59 -29.22
N LEU A 8 15.25 -12.66 -28.45
CA LEU A 8 14.41 -12.58 -27.27
C LEU A 8 14.96 -11.58 -26.24
N GLU A 9 16.28 -11.44 -26.17
CA GLU A 9 16.94 -10.50 -25.27
C GLU A 9 16.73 -9.04 -25.72
N ASP A 10 16.75 -8.79 -27.03
CA ASP A 10 16.42 -7.47 -27.58
C ASP A 10 14.98 -7.10 -27.28
N SER A 11 14.04 -8.02 -27.51
CA SER A 11 12.61 -7.83 -27.19
C SER A 11 12.37 -7.60 -25.70
N LYS A 12 13.11 -8.27 -24.81
CA LYS A 12 13.03 -8.02 -23.37
C LYS A 12 13.56 -6.65 -22.99
N ALA A 13 14.69 -6.22 -23.60
CA ALA A 13 15.27 -4.91 -23.33
C ALA A 13 14.32 -3.79 -23.77
N ASP A 14 13.73 -3.89 -24.96
CA ASP A 14 12.76 -2.94 -25.48
C ASP A 14 11.50 -2.89 -24.62
N TRP A 15 11.01 -4.05 -24.19
CA TRP A 15 9.89 -4.15 -23.25
C TRP A 15 10.18 -3.48 -21.91
N LEU A 16 11.35 -3.75 -21.33
CA LEU A 16 11.77 -3.14 -20.07
C LEU A 16 11.88 -1.60 -20.21
N HIS A 17 12.41 -1.11 -21.33
CA HIS A 17 12.44 0.32 -21.61
C HIS A 17 11.04 0.92 -21.70
N ALA A 18 10.13 0.28 -22.41
CA ALA A 18 8.75 0.75 -22.56
C ALA A 18 7.99 0.81 -21.24
N ILE A 19 8.06 -0.23 -20.39
CA ILE A 19 7.35 -0.25 -19.10
C ILE A 19 7.91 0.73 -18.07
N ASN A 20 9.19 1.10 -18.17
CA ASN A 20 9.80 2.16 -17.35
C ASN A 20 9.43 3.57 -17.80
N GLY A 21 8.96 3.72 -19.03
CA GLY A 21 8.50 4.98 -19.61
C GLY A 21 6.99 5.12 -19.60
N ASP A 22 6.42 5.34 -20.76
CA ASP A 22 4.98 5.57 -20.92
C ASP A 22 4.15 4.29 -20.92
N GLY A 23 4.78 3.14 -20.85
CA GLY A 23 4.16 1.83 -20.96
C GLY A 23 4.18 1.30 -22.39
N GLY A 24 3.78 0.08 -22.58
CA GLY A 24 3.75 -0.58 -23.88
C GLY A 24 3.09 -1.93 -23.84
N TYR A 25 3.01 -2.57 -24.99
CA TYR A 25 2.48 -3.91 -25.12
C TYR A 25 3.62 -4.93 -25.18
N CYS A 26 3.47 -6.02 -24.43
CA CYS A 26 4.45 -7.10 -24.43
C CYS A 26 4.58 -7.71 -25.83
N PRO A 27 5.80 -7.83 -26.38
CA PRO A 27 6.00 -8.43 -27.71
C PRO A 27 5.53 -9.88 -27.81
N CYS A 28 5.52 -10.61 -26.70
CA CYS A 28 5.17 -12.04 -26.69
C CYS A 28 3.67 -12.29 -26.52
N CYS A 29 3.00 -11.57 -25.61
CA CYS A 29 1.60 -11.86 -25.25
C CYS A 29 0.66 -10.67 -25.46
N ASN A 30 1.14 -9.59 -25.99
CA ASN A 30 0.38 -8.36 -26.28
C ASN A 30 -0.35 -7.76 -25.06
N ARG A 31 0.09 -8.08 -23.83
CA ARG A 31 -0.44 -7.48 -22.60
C ARG A 31 0.16 -6.11 -22.42
N TRP A 32 -0.69 -5.14 -22.05
CA TRP A 32 -0.23 -3.83 -21.64
C TRP A 32 0.54 -3.90 -20.32
N GLY A 33 1.65 -3.18 -20.23
CA GLY A 33 2.44 -3.02 -19.01
C GLY A 33 2.98 -1.62 -18.83
N LYS A 34 3.04 -1.22 -17.58
CA LYS A 34 3.64 0.04 -17.14
C LYS A 34 4.04 -0.07 -15.68
N ILE A 35 5.16 0.56 -15.34
CA ILE A 35 5.55 0.75 -13.93
C ILE A 35 4.89 2.01 -13.42
N TYR A 36 4.08 1.87 -12.36
CA TYR A 36 3.34 2.98 -11.77
C TYR A 36 4.01 3.46 -10.48
N PRO A 37 4.42 4.74 -10.41
CA PRO A 37 4.78 5.34 -9.13
C PRO A 37 3.50 5.56 -8.32
N ARG A 38 3.48 5.07 -7.08
CA ARG A 38 2.40 5.26 -6.12
C ARG A 38 2.92 6.03 -4.93
N HIS A 39 2.34 7.19 -4.67
CA HIS A 39 2.71 8.03 -3.54
C HIS A 39 1.86 7.71 -2.32
N PHE A 40 2.49 7.68 -1.15
CA PHE A 40 1.75 7.60 0.10
C PHE A 40 1.00 8.92 0.32
N ASN A 41 -0.32 8.86 0.47
CA ASN A 41 -1.18 10.04 0.52
C ASN A 41 -2.02 10.09 1.80
N SER A 42 -2.74 11.19 1.99
CA SER A 42 -3.57 11.42 3.17
C SER A 42 -4.69 10.40 3.36
N SER A 43 -5.26 9.88 2.28
CA SER A 43 -6.30 8.85 2.37
C SER A 43 -5.74 7.52 2.88
N MET A 44 -4.53 7.15 2.45
CA MET A 44 -3.80 5.99 2.98
C MET A 44 -3.44 6.18 4.45
N ALA A 45 -2.96 7.37 4.83
CA ALA A 45 -2.64 7.68 6.21
C ALA A 45 -3.87 7.59 7.12
N ARG A 46 -5.00 8.12 6.69
CA ARG A 46 -6.27 8.00 7.42
C ARG A 46 -6.71 6.55 7.58
N ALA A 47 -6.61 5.75 6.52
CA ALA A 47 -6.97 4.33 6.56
C ALA A 47 -6.09 3.55 7.55
N LEU A 48 -4.78 3.80 7.54
CA LEU A 48 -3.84 3.20 8.48
C LEU A 48 -4.16 3.60 9.92
N ILE A 49 -4.34 4.90 10.19
CA ILE A 49 -4.67 5.41 11.53
C ILE A 49 -5.97 4.77 12.04
N TRP A 50 -6.99 4.71 11.21
CA TRP A 50 -8.24 4.07 11.59
C TRP A 50 -8.01 2.61 11.99
N LEU A 51 -7.25 1.85 11.20
CA LEU A 51 -6.97 0.44 11.48
C LEU A 51 -6.14 0.28 12.77
N VAL A 52 -5.11 1.10 12.97
CA VAL A 52 -4.30 1.09 14.20
C VAL A 52 -5.17 1.36 15.44
N ARG A 53 -6.13 2.26 15.33
CA ARG A 53 -7.09 2.56 16.42
C ARG A 53 -8.03 1.40 16.75
N GLN A 54 -8.23 0.44 15.85
CA GLN A 54 -8.98 -0.78 16.14
C GLN A 54 -8.17 -1.78 16.99
N GLY A 55 -6.85 -1.59 17.11
CA GLY A 55 -5.96 -2.44 17.89
C GLY A 55 -5.17 -3.45 17.06
N SER A 56 -4.48 -4.34 17.75
CA SER A 56 -3.58 -5.32 17.14
C SER A 56 -4.26 -6.57 16.60
N GLN A 57 -5.55 -6.75 16.87
CA GLN A 57 -6.32 -7.90 16.44
C GLN A 57 -6.83 -7.75 15.00
N TRP A 58 -7.28 -8.87 14.44
CA TRP A 58 -7.92 -8.86 13.13
C TRP A 58 -9.22 -8.07 13.16
N THR A 59 -9.34 -7.10 12.28
CA THR A 59 -10.51 -6.23 12.16
C THR A 59 -11.31 -6.61 10.90
N ASP A 60 -12.61 -6.81 11.07
CA ASP A 60 -13.55 -7.05 9.97
C ASP A 60 -13.90 -5.71 9.31
N VAL A 61 -13.10 -5.32 8.33
CA VAL A 61 -13.22 -4.02 7.67
C VAL A 61 -14.54 -3.86 6.92
N PRO A 62 -15.04 -4.83 6.13
CA PRO A 62 -16.30 -4.67 5.43
C PRO A 62 -17.49 -4.35 6.35
N ASN A 63 -17.51 -4.92 7.56
CA ASN A 63 -18.63 -4.79 8.49
C ASN A 63 -18.45 -3.67 9.53
N THR A 64 -17.22 -3.26 9.82
CA THR A 64 -16.93 -2.31 10.90
C THR A 64 -16.39 -0.96 10.44
N ALA A 65 -15.82 -0.90 9.23
CA ALA A 65 -15.21 0.32 8.74
C ALA A 65 -16.25 1.38 8.35
N PRO A 66 -15.92 2.65 8.53
CA PRO A 66 -16.77 3.73 8.05
C PRO A 66 -16.82 3.74 6.51
N LYS A 67 -17.93 4.24 5.97
CA LYS A 67 -18.19 4.25 4.51
C LYS A 67 -17.09 4.93 3.70
N TRP A 68 -16.42 5.95 4.25
CA TRP A 68 -15.33 6.62 3.55
C TRP A 68 -14.14 5.68 3.30
N LEU A 69 -13.83 4.80 4.26
CA LEU A 69 -12.73 3.85 4.15
C LEU A 69 -13.04 2.73 3.15
N THR A 70 -14.24 2.16 3.22
CA THR A 70 -14.67 1.12 2.27
C THR A 70 -14.79 1.65 0.85
N ARG A 71 -15.25 2.90 0.69
CA ARG A 71 -15.35 3.56 -0.62
C ARG A 71 -13.99 3.84 -1.24
N THR A 72 -13.02 4.31 -0.47
CA THR A 72 -11.68 4.64 -0.97
C THR A 72 -10.79 3.41 -1.12
N ASN A 73 -11.08 2.34 -0.40
CA ASN A 73 -10.38 1.05 -0.47
C ASN A 73 -8.83 1.17 -0.42
N GLN A 74 -8.31 1.93 0.55
CA GLN A 74 -6.88 2.24 0.61
C GLN A 74 -6.02 1.15 1.26
N LEU A 75 -6.57 0.27 2.09
CA LEU A 75 -5.79 -0.75 2.80
C LEU A 75 -5.01 -1.70 1.87
N PRO A 76 -5.58 -2.17 0.73
CA PRO A 76 -4.81 -2.95 -0.23
C PRO A 76 -3.59 -2.23 -0.79
N THR A 77 -3.65 -0.90 -0.91
CA THR A 77 -2.55 -0.07 -1.36
C THR A 77 -1.53 0.16 -0.25
N VAL A 78 -1.98 0.45 0.98
CA VAL A 78 -1.11 0.62 2.16
C VAL A 78 -0.27 -0.64 2.43
N ARG A 79 -0.77 -1.81 2.07
CA ARG A 79 -0.05 -3.09 2.17
C ARG A 79 1.28 -3.08 1.40
N TRP A 80 1.41 -2.33 0.33
CA TRP A 80 2.66 -2.23 -0.44
C TRP A 80 3.83 -1.69 0.37
N TRP A 81 3.55 -0.91 1.43
CA TRP A 81 4.57 -0.41 2.37
C TRP A 81 4.83 -1.37 3.53
N GLY A 82 4.16 -2.53 3.59
CA GLY A 82 4.30 -3.46 4.71
C GLY A 82 3.71 -2.96 6.03
N LEU A 83 2.82 -1.97 5.97
CA LEU A 83 2.23 -1.33 7.16
C LEU A 83 0.97 -2.04 7.66
N VAL A 84 0.35 -2.81 6.80
CA VAL A 84 -0.85 -3.62 7.11
C VAL A 84 -0.74 -4.99 6.47
N VAL A 85 -1.41 -5.96 7.06
CA VAL A 85 -1.54 -7.31 6.50
C VAL A 85 -3.00 -7.69 6.38
N ARG A 86 -3.30 -8.47 5.36
CA ARG A 86 -4.61 -9.06 5.15
C ARG A 86 -4.58 -10.53 5.51
N ARG A 87 -5.59 -10.99 6.23
CA ARG A 87 -5.77 -12.41 6.50
C ARG A 87 -6.16 -13.14 5.21
N GLU A 88 -5.54 -14.27 4.96
CA GLU A 88 -5.93 -15.14 3.86
C GLU A 88 -7.34 -15.71 4.09
N SER A 89 -8.11 -15.85 3.01
CA SER A 89 -9.39 -16.52 3.10
C SER A 89 -9.19 -18.02 3.21
N LYS A 90 -9.89 -18.64 4.14
CA LYS A 90 -9.95 -20.10 4.27
C LYS A 90 -10.93 -20.73 3.29
N ASP A 91 -11.81 -19.93 2.71
CA ASP A 91 -12.82 -20.35 1.75
C ASP A 91 -12.31 -20.04 0.35
N SER A 92 -12.11 -21.08 -0.45
CA SER A 92 -11.64 -20.97 -1.85
C SER A 92 -12.61 -20.22 -2.76
N THR A 93 -13.87 -20.10 -2.38
CA THR A 93 -14.89 -19.35 -3.12
C THR A 93 -14.84 -17.85 -2.86
N VAL A 94 -14.23 -17.44 -1.75
CA VAL A 94 -14.07 -16.02 -1.34
C VAL A 94 -12.67 -15.54 -1.64
N LYS A 95 -12.55 -14.61 -2.57
CA LYS A 95 -11.25 -14.06 -3.00
C LYS A 95 -10.46 -13.39 -1.88
N HIS A 96 -11.15 -12.73 -0.95
CA HIS A 96 -10.53 -11.97 0.14
C HIS A 96 -11.35 -12.08 1.42
N SER A 97 -10.68 -12.27 2.55
CA SER A 97 -11.34 -12.41 3.85
C SER A 97 -11.97 -11.12 4.39
N GLY A 98 -11.53 -9.96 3.92
CA GLY A 98 -11.92 -8.66 4.48
C GLY A 98 -11.30 -8.35 5.84
N MET A 99 -10.52 -9.26 6.40
CA MET A 99 -9.88 -9.14 7.70
C MET A 99 -8.51 -8.52 7.57
N TRP A 100 -8.27 -7.44 8.30
CA TRP A 100 -7.02 -6.66 8.28
C TRP A 100 -6.50 -6.40 9.68
N LYS A 101 -5.21 -6.27 9.81
CA LYS A 101 -4.56 -5.74 11.01
C LYS A 101 -3.31 -4.93 10.65
N PRO A 102 -2.89 -3.97 11.50
CA PRO A 102 -1.61 -3.29 11.31
C PRO A 102 -0.45 -4.24 11.61
N THR A 103 0.68 -4.00 10.95
CA THR A 103 1.97 -4.56 11.36
C THR A 103 2.59 -3.67 12.44
N GLN A 104 3.65 -4.14 13.11
CA GLN A 104 4.41 -3.29 14.03
C GLN A 104 4.92 -2.02 13.31
N GLY A 105 5.43 -2.17 12.08
CA GLY A 105 5.80 -1.02 11.25
C GLY A 105 4.63 -0.06 10.98
N GLY A 106 3.44 -0.60 10.79
CA GLY A 106 2.22 0.21 10.62
C GLY A 106 1.88 1.02 11.86
N VAL A 107 1.97 0.42 13.03
CA VAL A 107 1.78 1.11 14.32
C VAL A 107 2.84 2.19 14.50
N ASP A 108 4.10 1.87 14.31
CA ASP A 108 5.21 2.81 14.50
C ASP A 108 5.14 4.00 13.52
N PHE A 109 4.76 3.74 12.28
CA PHE A 109 4.54 4.81 11.31
C PHE A 109 3.33 5.68 11.66
N ALA A 110 2.22 5.09 12.07
CA ALA A 110 1.02 5.83 12.47
C ALA A 110 1.30 6.77 13.67
N TYR A 111 2.15 6.36 14.59
CA TYR A 111 2.59 7.18 15.71
C TYR A 111 3.79 8.09 15.42
N GLY A 112 4.25 8.15 14.17
CA GLY A 112 5.34 9.02 13.76
C GLY A 112 6.73 8.62 14.25
N ARG A 113 6.91 7.37 14.70
CA ARG A 113 8.18 6.87 15.22
C ARG A 113 9.18 6.55 14.13
N ILE A 114 8.69 6.11 12.97
CA ILE A 114 9.50 5.76 11.80
C ILE A 114 9.08 6.57 10.58
N ALA A 115 9.98 6.66 9.62
CA ALA A 115 9.71 7.16 8.28
C ALA A 115 9.62 5.97 7.31
N VAL A 116 8.83 6.12 6.25
CA VAL A 116 8.69 5.15 5.18
C VAL A 116 8.98 5.81 3.83
N PRO A 117 9.32 5.06 2.78
CA PRO A 117 9.45 5.62 1.45
C PRO A 117 8.19 6.38 1.04
N GLN A 118 8.36 7.59 0.52
CA GLN A 118 7.22 8.40 0.06
C GLN A 118 6.47 7.74 -1.08
N LYS A 119 7.18 6.98 -1.92
CA LYS A 119 6.59 6.29 -3.06
C LYS A 119 7.14 4.88 -3.23
N VAL A 120 6.31 4.05 -3.82
CA VAL A 120 6.68 2.73 -4.32
C VAL A 120 6.45 2.67 -5.82
N PHE A 121 7.24 1.86 -6.51
CA PHE A 121 7.05 1.57 -7.93
C PHE A 121 6.46 0.19 -8.07
N THR A 122 5.29 0.12 -8.70
CA THR A 122 4.54 -1.12 -8.85
C THR A 122 4.42 -1.55 -10.31
N TYR A 123 4.47 -2.84 -10.51
CA TYR A 123 4.19 -3.48 -11.78
C TYR A 123 3.34 -4.73 -11.51
N ASN A 124 2.25 -4.90 -12.24
CA ASN A 124 1.35 -6.04 -12.09
C ASN A 124 0.91 -6.31 -10.65
N ALA A 125 0.59 -5.25 -9.92
CA ALA A 125 0.18 -5.25 -8.51
C ALA A 125 1.28 -5.65 -7.49
N ASP A 126 2.51 -5.83 -7.93
CA ASP A 126 3.65 -6.11 -7.07
C ASP A 126 4.57 -4.89 -6.95
N VAL A 127 5.26 -4.79 -5.81
CA VAL A 127 6.26 -3.75 -5.57
C VAL A 127 7.57 -4.19 -6.19
N LEU A 128 8.10 -3.37 -7.11
CA LEU A 128 9.41 -3.58 -7.71
C LEU A 128 10.54 -2.94 -6.90
N LYS A 129 10.31 -1.71 -6.47
CA LYS A 129 11.27 -0.93 -5.69
C LYS A 129 10.60 0.18 -4.92
N PHE A 130 11.31 0.72 -3.94
CA PHE A 130 10.91 1.90 -3.18
C PHE A 130 11.64 3.14 -3.68
N GLY A 131 11.01 4.32 -3.52
CA GLY A 131 11.67 5.60 -3.75
C GLY A 131 12.68 5.91 -2.64
N GLU A 132 13.61 6.82 -2.92
CA GLU A 132 14.67 7.18 -1.99
C GLU A 132 14.21 8.14 -0.89
N LYS A 133 13.26 9.02 -1.21
CA LYS A 133 12.71 9.97 -0.22
C LYS A 133 11.83 9.24 0.78
N HIS A 134 12.08 9.48 2.07
CA HIS A 134 11.28 8.97 3.16
C HIS A 134 10.45 10.09 3.79
N ILE A 135 9.27 9.74 4.26
CA ILE A 135 8.34 10.65 4.95
C ILE A 135 7.86 10.04 6.27
N ARG A 136 7.53 10.91 7.22
CA ARG A 136 6.72 10.56 8.39
C ARG A 136 5.25 10.75 8.07
N ILE A 137 4.36 10.15 8.86
CA ILE A 137 2.93 10.19 8.58
C ILE A 137 2.36 11.61 8.52
N ALA A 138 2.88 12.53 9.32
CA ALA A 138 2.46 13.93 9.31
C ALA A 138 2.64 14.59 7.94
N GLU A 139 3.66 14.21 7.19
CA GLU A 139 3.96 14.75 5.86
C GLU A 139 3.00 14.25 4.77
N ALA A 140 2.26 13.17 5.04
CA ALA A 140 1.22 12.68 4.13
C ALA A 140 -0.03 13.58 4.12
N PHE A 141 -0.19 14.41 5.13
CA PHE A 141 -1.31 15.35 5.24
C PHE A 141 -0.90 16.73 4.70
N LYS A 142 -1.80 17.33 3.94
CA LYS A 142 -1.61 18.69 3.39
C LYS A 142 -1.91 19.78 4.41
N THR A 143 -2.61 19.44 5.49
CA THR A 143 -2.98 20.33 6.59
C THR A 143 -2.23 19.96 7.86
N LYS A 144 -2.22 20.85 8.85
CA LYS A 144 -1.61 20.58 10.16
C LYS A 144 -2.18 19.28 10.73
N PHE A 145 -1.28 18.37 11.08
CA PHE A 145 -1.59 17.09 11.67
C PHE A 145 -1.38 17.15 13.18
N ASP A 146 -2.42 16.85 13.94
CA ASP A 146 -2.38 16.80 15.40
C ASP A 146 -2.45 15.33 15.84
N TYR A 147 -1.33 14.80 16.33
CA TYR A 147 -1.23 13.44 16.82
C TYR A 147 -2.14 13.17 17.98
N GLU A 148 -2.22 14.08 18.95
CA GLU A 148 -3.02 13.88 20.15
C GLU A 148 -4.50 13.74 19.79
N GLN A 149 -4.99 14.61 18.92
CA GLN A 149 -6.39 14.58 18.51
C GLN A 149 -6.72 13.35 17.66
N VAL A 150 -5.83 12.96 16.75
CA VAL A 150 -6.08 11.85 15.83
C VAL A 150 -5.92 10.50 16.51
N MET A 151 -4.97 10.40 17.46
CA MET A 151 -4.60 9.17 18.14
C MET A 151 -5.25 9.03 19.52
N LEU A 152 -6.23 9.87 19.85
CA LEU A 152 -7.04 9.67 21.04
C LEU A 152 -7.59 8.24 21.07
N PRO A 153 -7.48 7.54 22.21
CA PRO A 153 -7.99 6.18 22.33
C PRO A 153 -9.51 6.15 22.04
N VAL A 154 -9.91 5.20 21.22
CA VAL A 154 -11.33 4.89 21.06
C VAL A 154 -11.81 4.31 22.38
N SER A 155 -12.98 4.74 22.85
CA SER A 155 -13.58 4.23 24.10
C SER A 155 -13.55 2.70 24.12
N GLY A 156 -12.93 2.13 25.17
CA GLY A 156 -12.77 0.70 25.33
C GLY A 156 -11.40 0.12 24.95
N TYR A 157 -10.46 0.93 24.44
CA TYR A 157 -9.10 0.49 24.15
C TYR A 157 -8.13 1.01 25.23
N PRO A 158 -7.45 0.12 25.98
CA PRO A 158 -6.38 0.56 26.88
C PRO A 158 -5.20 1.08 26.07
N GLN A 159 -4.71 2.27 26.41
CA GLN A 159 -3.55 2.89 25.75
C GLN A 159 -2.28 2.02 25.77
N ARG A 160 -2.21 1.07 26.68
CA ARG A 160 -1.04 0.18 26.87
C ARG A 160 -0.88 -0.87 25.79
N ASP A 161 -1.95 -1.34 25.19
CA ASP A 161 -1.90 -2.44 24.21
C ASP A 161 -1.39 -2.02 22.82
N LEU A 162 -1.20 -0.72 22.63
CA LEU A 162 -0.62 -0.17 21.38
C LEU A 162 0.90 0.07 21.48
N TRP A 163 1.48 -0.05 22.72
CA TRP A 163 2.83 0.41 23.00
C TRP A 163 3.77 -0.68 23.53
N ASP A 164 3.29 -1.83 23.94
CA ASP A 164 4.06 -2.97 24.46
C ASP A 164 4.48 -3.96 23.39
#